data_a89f66d88fa1f535687109317ebee4be
#
_entry.id   a89f66d88fa1f535687109317ebee4be
#
_cell.length_a   1.000
_cell.length_b   1.000
_cell.length_c   1.000
_cell.angle_alpha   90.00
_cell.angle_beta   90.00
_cell.angle_gamma   90.00
#
_symmetry.space_group_name_H-M   'P 1'
#
loop_
_entity.id
_entity.type
_entity.pdbx_description
1 polymer ?
#
loop_
_entity_poly.entity_id
_entity_poly.type
_entity_poly.pdbx_seq_one_letter_code
_entity_poly.pdbx_strand_id
1 'polypeptide(L)'
;MPRTRIKICGLTRVEDIQAVVAAGADAIGFVFYPKSPRYVTPEQAATLIAAMPPYVTTVGLFVNATVEEVRAIRALAPLSLLQFHGDETPEHSAALAWAVNTPFTQVFRVKPDTSREDLLEYEQRYRAASPLFASLLLDTYVDAYGGAGKVFDWSLIPEE
;
A
#
# COMPACT_ATOMS: atom_id res chain seq x y z
N MET A 1 -4.61 -1.66 -25.94
CA MET A 1 -5.17 -2.15 -24.68
C MET A 1 -4.35 -1.59 -23.51
N PRO A 2 -4.95 -1.17 -22.40
CA PRO A 2 -4.19 -0.80 -21.22
C PRO A 2 -3.44 -2.04 -20.69
N ARG A 3 -2.14 -1.90 -20.45
CA ARG A 3 -1.38 -3.00 -19.83
C ARG A 3 -1.65 -3.06 -18.31
N THR A 4 -1.54 -4.23 -17.73
CA THR A 4 -1.57 -4.39 -16.27
C THR A 4 -0.44 -3.60 -15.63
N ARG A 5 -0.77 -2.82 -14.59
CA ARG A 5 0.21 -2.13 -13.76
C ARG A 5 0.78 -3.09 -12.72
N ILE A 6 2.09 -3.01 -12.51
CA ILE A 6 2.81 -3.92 -11.63
C ILE A 6 3.46 -3.14 -10.50
N LYS A 7 3.13 -3.51 -9.26
CA LYS A 7 3.81 -3.03 -8.05
C LYS A 7 4.56 -4.18 -7.39
N ILE A 8 5.84 -3.97 -7.10
CA ILE A 8 6.65 -4.91 -6.30
C ILE A 8 6.83 -4.32 -4.91
N CYS A 9 6.50 -5.10 -3.87
CA CYS A 9 6.44 -4.62 -2.49
C CYS A 9 7.49 -5.27 -1.60
N GLY A 10 8.13 -4.44 -0.75
CA GLY A 10 9.05 -4.91 0.28
C GLY A 10 10.46 -5.16 -0.22
N LEU A 11 10.94 -4.35 -1.17
CA LEU A 11 12.34 -4.37 -1.58
C LEU A 11 13.19 -3.61 -0.55
N THR A 12 14.36 -4.16 -0.25
CA THR A 12 15.29 -3.66 0.77
C THR A 12 16.70 -3.40 0.24
N ARG A 13 16.93 -3.64 -1.07
CA ARG A 13 18.24 -3.51 -1.70
C ARG A 13 18.16 -2.72 -3.00
N VAL A 14 19.17 -1.91 -3.28
CA VAL A 14 19.23 -1.11 -4.51
C VAL A 14 19.27 -1.97 -5.76
N GLU A 15 20.01 -3.07 -5.73
CA GLU A 15 20.16 -3.98 -6.86
C GLU A 15 18.80 -4.61 -7.27
N ASP A 16 17.99 -4.96 -6.27
CA ASP A 16 16.66 -5.53 -6.49
C ASP A 16 15.72 -4.47 -7.09
N ILE A 17 15.81 -3.22 -6.63
CA ILE A 17 15.05 -2.10 -7.21
C ILE A 17 15.43 -1.90 -8.67
N GLN A 18 16.72 -1.87 -8.99
CA GLN A 18 17.20 -1.69 -10.37
C GLN A 18 16.73 -2.82 -11.27
N ALA A 19 16.81 -4.07 -10.82
CA ALA A 19 16.33 -5.24 -11.57
C ALA A 19 14.83 -5.19 -11.84
N VAL A 20 14.03 -4.84 -10.82
CA VAL A 20 12.57 -4.76 -10.90
C VAL A 20 12.13 -3.61 -11.82
N VAL A 21 12.79 -2.46 -11.75
CA VAL A 21 12.55 -1.32 -12.65
C VAL A 21 12.90 -1.67 -14.09
N ALA A 22 14.05 -2.31 -14.30
CA ALA A 22 14.45 -2.77 -15.64
C ALA A 22 13.47 -3.80 -16.23
N ALA A 23 12.82 -4.61 -15.38
CA ALA A 23 11.76 -5.53 -15.78
C ALA A 23 10.40 -4.85 -16.04
N GLY A 24 10.27 -3.54 -15.82
CA GLY A 24 9.09 -2.74 -16.17
C GLY A 24 8.05 -2.57 -15.06
N ALA A 25 8.44 -2.67 -13.79
CA ALA A 25 7.54 -2.35 -12.68
C ALA A 25 7.15 -0.87 -12.68
N ASP A 26 5.88 -0.59 -12.34
CA ASP A 26 5.31 0.76 -12.29
C ASP A 26 5.42 1.40 -10.90
N ALA A 27 5.53 0.57 -9.86
CA ALA A 27 5.58 1.03 -8.49
C ALA A 27 6.42 0.11 -7.61
N ILE A 28 7.05 0.68 -6.58
CA ILE A 28 7.83 -0.02 -5.58
C ILE A 28 7.30 0.34 -4.20
N GLY A 29 7.05 -0.69 -3.37
CA GLY A 29 6.58 -0.56 -2.01
C GLY A 29 7.72 -0.75 -0.99
N PHE A 30 7.77 0.15 0.00
CA PHE A 30 8.65 0.11 1.15
C PHE A 30 7.83 -0.17 2.40
N VAL A 31 8.25 -1.13 3.22
CA VAL A 31 7.48 -1.59 4.38
C VAL A 31 7.96 -0.89 5.64
N PHE A 32 7.10 -0.04 6.21
CA PHE A 32 7.34 0.67 7.47
C PHE A 32 6.65 0.00 8.68
N TYR A 33 6.55 -1.31 8.66
CA TYR A 33 6.01 -2.12 9.75
C TYR A 33 7.13 -2.91 10.41
N PRO A 34 7.57 -2.55 11.65
CA PRO A 34 8.77 -3.10 12.27
C PRO A 34 8.75 -4.62 12.49
N LYS A 35 7.56 -5.24 12.57
CA LYS A 35 7.43 -6.70 12.72
C LYS A 35 7.59 -7.46 11.39
N SER A 36 7.68 -6.76 10.26
CA SER A 36 7.89 -7.39 8.95
C SER A 36 9.37 -7.72 8.74
N PRO A 37 9.70 -8.89 8.18
CA PRO A 37 11.08 -9.18 7.76
C PRO A 37 11.57 -8.30 6.62
N ARG A 38 10.66 -7.56 5.97
CA ARG A 38 10.95 -6.61 4.87
C ARG A 38 10.93 -5.15 5.34
N TYR A 39 10.96 -4.93 6.66
CA TYR A 39 11.00 -3.58 7.23
C TYR A 39 12.24 -2.82 6.78
N VAL A 40 12.05 -1.55 6.46
CA VAL A 40 13.12 -0.58 6.22
C VAL A 40 12.92 0.64 7.12
N THR A 41 14.02 1.22 7.61
CA THR A 41 13.94 2.50 8.32
C THR A 41 13.65 3.64 7.33
N PRO A 42 13.16 4.80 7.80
CA PRO A 42 12.95 5.96 6.94
C PRO A 42 14.20 6.39 6.16
N GLU A 43 15.38 6.31 6.79
CA GLU A 43 16.69 6.66 6.19
C GLU A 43 17.09 5.65 5.12
N GLN A 44 16.88 4.35 5.37
CA GLN A 44 17.10 3.31 4.37
C GLN A 44 16.17 3.50 3.18
N ALA A 45 14.87 3.76 3.43
CA ALA A 45 13.92 4.03 2.38
C ALA A 45 14.29 5.26 1.55
N ALA A 46 14.74 6.34 2.17
CA ALA A 46 15.22 7.53 1.47
C ALA A 46 16.39 7.21 0.52
N THR A 47 17.34 6.40 0.97
CA THR A 47 18.49 5.96 0.14
C THR A 47 18.02 5.09 -1.04
N LEU A 48 17.10 4.15 -0.78
CA LEU A 48 16.52 3.28 -1.81
C LEU A 48 15.72 4.08 -2.86
N ILE A 49 14.92 5.05 -2.40
CA ILE A 49 14.13 5.92 -3.27
C ILE A 49 15.03 6.80 -4.14
N ALA A 50 16.15 7.32 -3.58
CA ALA A 50 17.09 8.12 -4.36
C ALA A 50 17.77 7.35 -5.52
N ALA A 51 17.78 6.03 -5.46
CA ALA A 51 18.28 5.16 -6.53
C ALA A 51 17.23 4.83 -7.61
N MET A 52 15.97 5.26 -7.42
CA MET A 52 14.89 5.00 -8.37
C MET A 52 14.90 6.01 -9.52
N PRO A 53 14.60 5.58 -10.75
CA PRO A 53 14.40 6.51 -11.86
C PRO A 53 13.07 7.27 -11.69
N PRO A 54 12.90 8.40 -12.40
CA PRO A 54 11.62 9.09 -12.47
C PRO A 54 10.53 8.18 -13.09
N TYR A 55 9.26 8.51 -12.80
CA TYR A 55 8.07 7.81 -13.30
C TYR A 55 7.84 6.39 -12.73
N VAL A 56 8.53 6.02 -11.66
CA VAL A 56 8.18 4.85 -10.84
C VAL A 56 7.59 5.33 -9.52
N THR A 57 6.39 4.87 -9.21
CA THR A 57 5.65 5.30 -8.01
C THR A 57 6.29 4.73 -6.73
N THR A 58 6.55 5.59 -5.77
CA THR A 58 7.05 5.20 -4.43
C THR A 58 5.87 5.02 -3.48
N VAL A 59 5.71 3.81 -2.94
CA VAL A 59 4.59 3.45 -2.06
C VAL A 59 5.11 3.11 -0.66
N GLY A 60 4.59 3.77 0.37
CA GLY A 60 4.86 3.43 1.77
C GLY A 60 3.77 2.53 2.33
N LEU A 61 4.11 1.34 2.81
CA LEU A 61 3.19 0.43 3.48
C LEU A 61 3.26 0.61 4.99
N PHE A 62 2.10 0.84 5.59
CA PHE A 62 1.90 1.06 7.02
C PHE A 62 0.89 0.07 7.59
N VAL A 63 1.04 -0.28 8.85
CA VAL A 63 0.11 -1.13 9.61
C VAL A 63 -0.19 -0.46 10.94
N ASN A 64 -1.40 0.08 11.09
CA ASN A 64 -1.89 0.74 12.30
C ASN A 64 -0.94 1.85 12.82
N ALA A 65 -0.30 2.58 11.91
CA ALA A 65 0.62 3.65 12.27
C ALA A 65 -0.12 4.87 12.85
N THR A 66 0.59 5.66 13.65
CA THR A 66 0.13 6.96 14.14
C THR A 66 0.39 8.07 13.11
N VAL A 67 -0.29 9.20 13.28
CA VAL A 67 -0.07 10.41 12.45
C VAL A 67 1.38 10.89 12.57
N GLU A 68 1.95 10.85 13.77
CA GLU A 68 3.32 11.27 14.04
C GLU A 68 4.33 10.38 13.33
N GLU A 69 4.13 9.06 13.33
CA GLU A 69 4.98 8.10 12.61
C GLU A 69 4.94 8.34 11.11
N VAL A 70 3.74 8.49 10.52
CA VAL A 70 3.60 8.75 9.08
C VAL A 70 4.24 10.07 8.69
N ARG A 71 4.08 11.13 9.50
CA ARG A 71 4.73 12.42 9.27
C ARG A 71 6.26 12.32 9.31
N ALA A 72 6.80 11.66 10.33
CA ALA A 72 8.24 11.49 10.49
C ALA A 72 8.85 10.71 9.32
N ILE A 73 8.19 9.61 8.91
CA ILE A 73 8.64 8.80 7.77
C ILE A 73 8.56 9.61 6.47
N ARG A 74 7.44 10.29 6.22
CA ARG A 74 7.22 11.06 5.00
C ARG A 74 8.17 12.25 4.87
N ALA A 75 8.63 12.80 6.00
CA ALA A 75 9.61 13.89 6.02
C ALA A 75 11.00 13.45 5.48
N LEU A 76 11.35 12.19 5.64
CA LEU A 76 12.63 11.62 5.19
C LEU A 76 12.50 10.86 3.86
N ALA A 77 11.43 10.06 3.71
CA ALA A 77 11.17 9.24 2.55
C ALA A 77 10.10 9.88 1.65
N PRO A 78 10.44 10.34 0.42
CA PRO A 78 9.48 11.01 -0.48
C PRO A 78 8.53 9.99 -1.12
N LEU A 79 7.47 9.63 -0.39
CA LEU A 79 6.43 8.71 -0.84
C LEU A 79 5.39 9.43 -1.69
N SER A 80 4.95 8.81 -2.78
CA SER A 80 3.90 9.32 -3.68
C SER A 80 2.53 8.72 -3.39
N LEU A 81 2.48 7.57 -2.71
CA LEU A 81 1.26 6.86 -2.34
C LEU A 81 1.47 6.19 -0.97
N LEU A 82 0.44 6.21 -0.13
CA LEU A 82 0.41 5.44 1.11
C LEU A 82 -0.41 4.16 0.89
N GLN A 83 0.02 3.06 1.47
CA GLN A 83 -0.76 1.81 1.51
C GLN A 83 -1.00 1.44 2.96
N PHE A 84 -2.26 1.53 3.40
CA PHE A 84 -2.66 1.09 4.74
C PHE A 84 -3.06 -0.37 4.70
N HIS A 85 -2.34 -1.19 5.46
CA HIS A 85 -2.43 -2.66 5.42
C HIS A 85 -2.85 -3.26 6.77
N GLY A 86 -3.24 -2.42 7.71
CA GLY A 86 -3.74 -2.80 9.03
C GLY A 86 -5.27 -2.82 9.10
N ASP A 87 -5.75 -2.48 10.28
CA ASP A 87 -7.17 -2.37 10.59
C ASP A 87 -7.60 -0.89 10.73
N GLU A 88 -6.92 -0.01 9.99
CA GLU A 88 -7.20 1.43 10.00
C GLU A 88 -8.67 1.67 9.60
N THR A 89 -9.38 2.47 10.39
CA THR A 89 -10.74 2.91 10.04
C THR A 89 -10.70 3.96 8.92
N PRO A 90 -11.83 4.21 8.21
CA PRO A 90 -11.89 5.27 7.20
C PRO A 90 -11.43 6.62 7.73
N GLU A 91 -11.84 7.00 8.94
CA GLU A 91 -11.48 8.26 9.60
C GLU A 91 -9.98 8.32 9.92
N HIS A 92 -9.40 7.20 10.40
CA HIS A 92 -7.98 7.12 10.71
C HIS A 92 -7.14 7.21 9.43
N SER A 93 -7.48 6.44 8.40
CA SER A 93 -6.78 6.50 7.09
C SER A 93 -6.86 7.91 6.47
N ALA A 94 -8.03 8.55 6.56
CA ALA A 94 -8.20 9.93 6.11
C ALA A 94 -7.30 10.90 6.87
N ALA A 95 -7.22 10.79 8.20
CA ALA A 95 -6.36 11.63 9.04
C ALA A 95 -4.88 11.45 8.71
N LEU A 96 -4.42 10.20 8.54
CA LEU A 96 -3.04 9.88 8.14
C LEU A 96 -2.68 10.50 6.79
N ALA A 97 -3.53 10.29 5.78
CA ALA A 97 -3.31 10.80 4.43
C ALA A 97 -3.33 12.33 4.37
N TRP A 98 -4.27 12.95 5.09
CA TRP A 98 -4.37 14.41 5.20
C TRP A 98 -3.15 15.04 5.87
N ALA A 99 -2.62 14.40 6.92
CA ALA A 99 -1.48 14.88 7.68
C ALA A 99 -0.21 15.08 6.84
N VAL A 100 -0.09 14.35 5.71
CA VAL A 100 1.05 14.41 4.78
C VAL A 100 0.64 14.77 3.35
N ASN A 101 -0.64 15.11 3.16
CA ASN A 101 -1.23 15.45 1.85
C ASN A 101 -0.83 14.46 0.75
N THR A 102 -1.02 13.18 1.01
CA THR A 102 -0.61 12.11 0.09
C THR A 102 -1.78 11.15 -0.13
N PRO A 103 -2.10 10.77 -1.38
CA PRO A 103 -3.16 9.80 -1.65
C PRO A 103 -2.84 8.42 -1.04
N PHE A 104 -3.88 7.63 -0.81
CA PHE A 104 -3.73 6.32 -0.19
C PHE A 104 -4.57 5.23 -0.84
N THR A 105 -4.08 4.01 -0.70
CA THR A 105 -4.78 2.76 -0.98
C THR A 105 -5.05 2.05 0.34
N GLN A 106 -6.28 1.57 0.53
CA GLN A 106 -6.66 0.77 1.69
C GLN A 106 -6.70 -0.71 1.33
N VAL A 107 -6.13 -1.56 2.18
CA VAL A 107 -6.23 -3.01 2.01
C VAL A 107 -7.57 -3.50 2.52
N PHE A 108 -8.22 -4.34 1.72
CA PHE A 108 -9.37 -5.16 2.12
C PHE A 108 -8.94 -6.62 2.15
N ARG A 109 -9.10 -7.28 3.30
CA ARG A 109 -8.77 -8.70 3.45
C ARG A 109 -9.99 -9.56 3.12
N VAL A 110 -9.94 -10.21 1.97
CA VAL A 110 -10.99 -11.08 1.46
C VAL A 110 -11.05 -12.38 2.24
N LYS A 111 -12.18 -12.62 2.92
CA LYS A 111 -12.49 -13.85 3.65
C LYS A 111 -13.32 -14.79 2.77
N PRO A 112 -13.44 -16.08 3.15
CA PRO A 112 -14.26 -17.04 2.39
C PRO A 112 -15.75 -16.66 2.29
N ASP A 113 -16.24 -15.90 3.25
CA ASP A 113 -17.64 -15.42 3.35
C ASP A 113 -17.83 -13.98 2.85
N THR A 114 -16.78 -13.34 2.31
CA THR A 114 -16.87 -12.00 1.72
C THR A 114 -17.76 -12.01 0.49
N SER A 115 -18.71 -11.08 0.45
CA SER A 115 -19.57 -10.83 -0.72
C SER A 115 -19.05 -9.66 -1.56
N ARG A 116 -19.62 -9.50 -2.76
CA ARG A 116 -19.39 -8.34 -3.63
C ARG A 116 -19.90 -7.05 -2.97
N GLU A 117 -21.02 -7.13 -2.29
CA GLU A 117 -21.65 -6.02 -1.56
C GLU A 117 -20.74 -5.52 -0.44
N ASP A 118 -20.07 -6.41 0.30
CA ASP A 118 -19.09 -6.05 1.32
C ASP A 118 -17.95 -5.22 0.75
N LEU A 119 -17.44 -5.61 -0.43
CA LEU A 119 -16.37 -4.87 -1.12
C LEU A 119 -16.82 -3.46 -1.51
N LEU A 120 -18.01 -3.34 -2.10
CA LEU A 120 -18.55 -2.05 -2.53
C LEU A 120 -18.86 -1.13 -1.34
N GLU A 121 -19.46 -1.67 -0.28
CA GLU A 121 -19.73 -0.90 0.94
C GLU A 121 -18.43 -0.40 1.59
N TYR A 122 -17.43 -1.27 1.68
CA TYR A 122 -16.12 -0.92 2.23
C TYR A 122 -15.45 0.20 1.41
N GLU A 123 -15.45 0.09 0.09
CA GLU A 123 -14.92 1.10 -0.82
C GLU A 123 -15.63 2.44 -0.64
N GLN A 124 -16.96 2.45 -0.61
CA GLN A 124 -17.75 3.66 -0.44
C GLN A 124 -17.46 4.39 0.88
N ARG A 125 -17.24 3.66 1.97
CA ARG A 125 -16.90 4.25 3.27
C ARG A 125 -15.59 5.02 3.23
N TYR A 126 -14.54 4.48 2.60
CA TYR A 126 -13.25 5.16 2.48
C TYR A 126 -13.30 6.32 1.50
N ARG A 127 -14.03 6.19 0.42
CA ARG A 127 -14.26 7.26 -0.55
C ARG A 127 -15.03 8.43 0.05
N ALA A 128 -16.03 8.16 0.88
CA ALA A 128 -16.78 9.19 1.59
C ALA A 128 -15.93 9.90 2.67
N ALA A 129 -14.98 9.20 3.29
CA ALA A 129 -14.14 9.75 4.35
C ALA A 129 -13.04 10.68 3.83
N SER A 130 -12.54 10.49 2.60
CA SER A 130 -11.42 11.29 2.10
C SER A 130 -11.35 11.36 0.57
N PRO A 131 -11.16 12.57 0.00
CA PRO A 131 -10.85 12.74 -1.42
C PRO A 131 -9.44 12.20 -1.80
N LEU A 132 -8.60 11.90 -0.81
CA LEU A 132 -7.28 11.30 -1.02
C LEU A 132 -7.33 9.77 -1.15
N PHE A 133 -8.50 9.16 -0.96
CA PHE A 133 -8.66 7.72 -1.21
C PHE A 133 -8.54 7.44 -2.71
N ALA A 134 -7.57 6.62 -3.08
CA ALA A 134 -7.27 6.30 -4.48
C ALA A 134 -7.90 4.97 -4.93
N SER A 135 -7.78 3.91 -4.12
CA SER A 135 -8.25 2.58 -4.49
C SER A 135 -8.28 1.60 -3.30
N LEU A 136 -8.93 0.46 -3.49
CA LEU A 136 -8.71 -0.73 -2.66
C LEU A 136 -7.56 -1.57 -3.20
N LEU A 137 -6.89 -2.28 -2.29
CA LEU A 137 -6.02 -3.40 -2.58
C LEU A 137 -6.64 -4.65 -1.94
N LEU A 138 -6.95 -5.64 -2.74
CA LEU A 138 -7.53 -6.89 -2.24
C LEU A 138 -6.41 -7.86 -1.85
N ASP A 139 -6.44 -8.35 -0.63
CA ASP A 139 -5.52 -9.35 -0.11
C ASP A 139 -6.29 -10.51 0.50
N THR A 140 -5.74 -11.71 0.44
CA THR A 140 -6.37 -12.87 1.07
C THR A 140 -6.27 -12.78 2.59
N TYR A 141 -7.39 -13.01 3.29
CA TYR A 141 -7.37 -13.05 4.74
C TYR A 141 -6.47 -14.16 5.28
N VAL A 142 -5.57 -13.79 6.18
CA VAL A 142 -4.76 -14.69 7.00
C VAL A 142 -4.66 -14.07 8.40
N ASP A 143 -4.43 -14.91 9.42
CA ASP A 143 -4.32 -14.45 10.82
C ASP A 143 -3.06 -13.61 11.13
N ALA A 144 -2.38 -13.13 10.07
CA ALA A 144 -1.18 -12.29 10.14
C ALA A 144 -1.24 -11.18 9.07
N TYR A 145 -0.47 -10.11 9.26
CA TYR A 145 -0.32 -9.07 8.23
C TYR A 145 0.72 -9.48 7.19
N GLY A 146 0.27 -9.66 5.94
CA GLY A 146 1.12 -9.86 4.75
C GLY A 146 1.22 -11.30 4.25
N GLY A 147 1.62 -11.39 3.01
CA GLY A 147 1.72 -12.50 2.07
C GLY A 147 1.91 -13.93 2.59
N ALA A 148 0.81 -14.65 2.76
CA ALA A 148 0.82 -16.08 3.11
C ALA A 148 0.72 -17.01 1.89
N GLY A 149 0.73 -16.47 0.66
CA GLY A 149 0.62 -17.26 -0.57
C GLY A 149 -0.73 -17.95 -0.78
N LYS A 150 -1.77 -17.54 -0.03
CA LYS A 150 -3.15 -18.03 -0.22
C LYS A 150 -3.86 -17.19 -1.28
N VAL A 151 -4.84 -17.79 -1.95
CA VAL A 151 -5.67 -17.13 -2.97
C VAL A 151 -7.11 -17.00 -2.49
N PHE A 152 -7.84 -16.00 -3.00
CA PHE A 152 -9.28 -15.83 -2.82
C PHE A 152 -10.01 -15.99 -4.16
N ASP A 153 -11.34 -16.08 -4.11
CA ASP A 153 -12.16 -16.19 -5.31
C ASP A 153 -12.23 -14.85 -6.05
N TRP A 154 -11.60 -14.77 -7.21
CA TRP A 154 -11.54 -13.56 -8.06
C TRP A 154 -12.89 -13.16 -8.65
N SER A 155 -13.89 -14.06 -8.68
CA SER A 155 -15.22 -13.73 -9.16
C SER A 155 -15.97 -12.74 -8.27
N LEU A 156 -15.49 -12.50 -7.05
CA LEU A 156 -16.00 -11.49 -6.13
C LEU A 156 -15.70 -10.06 -6.59
N ILE A 157 -14.69 -9.86 -7.46
CA ILE A 157 -14.33 -8.53 -7.94
C ILE A 157 -15.42 -8.04 -8.90
N PRO A 158 -16.06 -6.87 -8.66
CA PRO A 158 -16.99 -6.28 -9.60
C PRO A 158 -16.33 -6.03 -10.96
N GLU A 159 -17.04 -6.29 -12.05
CA GLU A 159 -16.51 -6.07 -13.40
C GLU A 159 -16.48 -4.59 -13.78
N GLU A 160 -17.25 -3.73 -13.09
CA GLU A 160 -17.25 -2.25 -13.19
C GLU A 160 -17.67 -1.62 -11.86
#